data_a6d3b1e1c9f2a92bb68d8a89c8928af4
#
_entry.id   a6d3b1e1c9f2a92bb68d8a89c8928af4
#
_cell.length_a   1.000
_cell.length_b   1.000
_cell.length_c   1.000
_cell.angle_alpha   90.00
_cell.angle_beta   90.00
_cell.angle_gamma   90.00
#
_symmetry.space_group_name_H-M   'P 1'
#
loop_
_entity.id
_entity.type
_entity.pdbx_description
1 polymer ?
#
loop_
_entity_poly.entity_id
_entity_poly.type
_entity_poly.pdbx_seq_one_letter_code
_entity_poly.pdbx_strand_id
1 'polypeptide(L)'
;MPAKQATKTAVSRNNTLRLILTRYADDAEGVLARLTVPQSQFDNLLQLEGATNDRVSGEANFLPGITVHELVFGVPYYHIINAAFTYARPGGTRFSSPYRGAWYAAFARKTAQAEVAYHYAQGLREIDWREKEVVSYREYLADFHADFHDLRKKDRHKDSPFADCLDPVSYHASQRLAADLLNKGSAGIVYPSVRYKGGTCIACFRPALVGNVRQGEKITFTFEDASRAPKVRVH
;
A
#
# COMPACT_ATOMS: atom_id res chain seq x y z
N MET A 1 -12.48 29.76 -0.03
CA MET A 1 -12.48 29.27 1.35
C MET A 1 -11.13 28.63 1.60
N PRO A 2 -10.43 28.87 2.73
CA PRO A 2 -9.17 28.18 3.02
C PRO A 2 -9.41 26.69 3.04
N ALA A 3 -8.57 25.94 2.34
CA ALA A 3 -8.63 24.49 2.32
C ALA A 3 -8.57 23.97 3.74
N LYS A 4 -9.55 23.17 4.17
CA LYS A 4 -9.57 22.52 5.47
C LYS A 4 -8.31 21.68 5.62
N GLN A 5 -7.43 22.07 6.52
CA GLN A 5 -6.12 21.45 6.66
C GLN A 5 -6.22 20.28 7.64
N ALA A 6 -5.92 19.07 7.17
CA ALA A 6 -5.81 17.91 8.05
C ALA A 6 -4.70 18.13 9.08
N THR A 7 -4.99 17.94 10.36
CA THR A 7 -4.00 18.09 11.43
C THR A 7 -3.02 16.92 11.41
N LYS A 8 -1.74 17.19 11.71
CA LYS A 8 -0.75 16.13 11.88
C LYS A 8 -0.89 15.50 13.27
N THR A 9 -0.63 14.20 13.33
CA THR A 9 -0.57 13.42 14.58
C THR A 9 0.68 12.55 14.52
N ALA A 10 1.45 12.50 15.59
CA ALA A 10 2.54 11.56 15.73
C ALA A 10 1.98 10.14 15.77
N VAL A 11 2.43 9.32 14.83
CA VAL A 11 2.09 7.90 14.77
C VAL A 11 3.34 7.12 15.17
N SER A 12 3.22 6.39 16.28
CA SER A 12 4.20 5.37 16.68
C SER A 12 3.45 4.04 16.69
N ARG A 13 3.60 3.27 15.63
CA ARG A 13 2.84 2.04 15.44
C ARG A 13 3.70 0.95 14.84
N ASN A 14 3.87 -0.13 15.59
CA ASN A 14 4.51 -1.35 15.12
C ASN A 14 3.48 -2.33 14.56
N ASN A 15 3.95 -3.24 13.70
CA ASN A 15 3.14 -4.34 13.16
C ASN A 15 1.88 -3.88 12.43
N THR A 16 1.98 -2.81 11.62
CA THR A 16 0.92 -2.55 10.65
C THR A 16 0.96 -3.61 9.55
N LEU A 17 -0.18 -3.96 8.99
CA LEU A 17 -0.33 -5.13 8.12
C LEU A 17 -0.69 -4.71 6.70
N ARG A 18 0.12 -5.16 5.74
CA ARG A 18 -0.15 -5.11 4.31
C ARG A 18 -0.30 -6.53 3.78
N LEU A 19 -1.35 -6.80 3.01
CA LEU A 19 -1.56 -8.08 2.34
C LEU A 19 -1.22 -7.95 0.87
N ILE A 20 -0.35 -8.82 0.38
CA ILE A 20 0.09 -8.89 -1.01
C ILE A 20 -0.24 -10.28 -1.56
N LEU A 21 -0.79 -10.36 -2.77
CA LEU A 21 -1.06 -11.63 -3.43
C LEU A 21 0.20 -12.50 -3.43
N THR A 22 0.08 -13.75 -3.01
CA THR A 22 1.23 -14.67 -2.85
C THR A 22 2.05 -14.77 -4.14
N ARG A 23 1.40 -14.77 -5.30
CA ARG A 23 2.07 -14.79 -6.61
C ARG A 23 3.01 -13.61 -6.89
N TYR A 24 2.85 -12.49 -6.13
CA TYR A 24 3.74 -11.33 -6.23
C TYR A 24 4.65 -11.19 -5.01
N ALA A 25 4.42 -11.99 -3.97
CA ALA A 25 5.12 -11.93 -2.71
C ALA A 25 6.28 -12.96 -2.64
N ASP A 26 6.05 -14.15 -3.19
CA ASP A 26 7.02 -15.25 -3.08
C ASP A 26 8.18 -15.11 -4.10
N ASP A 27 7.96 -14.41 -5.23
CA ASP A 27 9.03 -14.05 -6.19
C ASP A 27 9.90 -12.86 -5.73
N ALA A 28 9.60 -12.32 -4.57
CA ALA A 28 10.12 -11.05 -4.11
C ALA A 28 11.49 -11.13 -3.39
N GLU A 29 12.02 -12.31 -3.18
CA GLU A 29 13.46 -12.45 -3.02
C GLU A 29 14.07 -12.49 -4.42
N GLY A 30 14.32 -11.31 -5.00
CA GLY A 30 15.06 -11.21 -6.24
C GLY A 30 16.31 -12.09 -6.15
N VAL A 31 16.68 -12.72 -7.25
CA VAL A 31 17.87 -13.61 -7.33
C VAL A 31 19.09 -12.96 -6.65
N LEU A 32 19.16 -11.63 -6.65
CA LEU A 32 20.23 -10.85 -6.01
C LEU A 32 20.15 -10.82 -4.48
N ALA A 33 18.96 -10.89 -3.87
CA ALA A 33 18.85 -10.93 -2.40
C ALA A 33 19.36 -12.24 -1.79
N ARG A 34 19.50 -13.30 -2.62
CA ARG A 34 20.08 -14.59 -2.23
C ARG A 34 21.59 -14.66 -2.38
N LEU A 35 22.18 -13.66 -3.04
CA LEU A 35 23.62 -13.58 -3.21
C LEU A 35 24.23 -12.76 -2.06
N THR A 36 24.99 -13.39 -1.21
CA THR A 36 25.90 -12.72 -0.25
C THR A 36 27.08 -12.14 -1.04
N VAL A 37 26.91 -10.93 -1.58
CA VAL A 37 27.96 -10.24 -2.33
C VAL A 37 28.42 -8.99 -1.58
N PRO A 38 29.72 -8.62 -1.68
CA PRO A 38 30.22 -7.35 -1.17
C PRO A 38 29.44 -6.17 -1.76
N GLN A 39 29.30 -5.07 -1.00
CA GLN A 39 28.51 -3.89 -1.38
C GLN A 39 28.89 -3.33 -2.76
N SER A 40 30.19 -3.32 -3.11
CA SER A 40 30.67 -2.85 -4.42
C SER A 40 30.23 -3.73 -5.61
N GLN A 41 30.03 -5.02 -5.37
CA GLN A 41 29.48 -5.93 -6.39
C GLN A 41 27.96 -5.86 -6.45
N PHE A 42 27.30 -5.54 -5.33
CA PHE A 42 25.87 -5.33 -5.27
C PHE A 42 25.43 -4.12 -6.11
N ASP A 43 26.18 -3.01 -6.06
CA ASP A 43 25.92 -1.82 -6.87
C ASP A 43 26.07 -2.11 -8.38
N ASN A 44 27.06 -2.92 -8.76
CA ASN A 44 27.24 -3.37 -10.15
C ASN A 44 26.12 -4.32 -10.61
N LEU A 45 25.65 -5.20 -9.72
CA LEU A 45 24.54 -6.11 -10.00
C LEU A 45 23.22 -5.35 -10.12
N LEU A 46 23.00 -4.32 -9.31
CA LEU A 46 21.84 -3.42 -9.46
C LEU A 46 21.84 -2.69 -10.80
N GLN A 47 23.01 -2.24 -11.28
CA GLN A 47 23.16 -1.65 -12.60
C GLN A 47 22.90 -2.68 -13.73
N LEU A 48 23.33 -3.92 -13.57
CA LEU A 48 23.12 -4.98 -14.54
C LEU A 48 21.66 -5.43 -14.57
N GLU A 49 21.03 -5.58 -13.41
CA GLU A 49 19.60 -5.89 -13.30
C GLU A 49 18.75 -4.75 -13.88
N GLY A 50 19.15 -3.49 -13.64
CA GLY A 50 18.57 -2.31 -14.25
C GLY A 50 18.66 -2.28 -15.77
N ALA A 51 19.73 -2.80 -16.34
CA ALA A 51 19.92 -2.88 -17.78
C ALA A 51 19.14 -4.05 -18.45
N THR A 52 18.77 -5.07 -17.69
CA THR A 52 18.14 -6.30 -18.21
C THR A 52 16.65 -6.46 -17.81
N ASN A 53 16.18 -5.69 -16.87
CA ASN A 53 14.83 -5.79 -16.32
C ASN A 53 14.10 -4.47 -16.52
N ASP A 54 13.07 -4.44 -17.38
CA ASP A 54 12.21 -3.28 -17.65
C ASP A 54 11.62 -2.66 -16.36
N ARG A 55 11.47 -3.46 -15.32
CA ARG A 55 11.01 -3.03 -14.00
C ARG A 55 12.01 -2.09 -13.34
N VAL A 56 13.30 -2.48 -13.32
CA VAL A 56 14.36 -1.67 -12.70
C VAL A 56 14.70 -0.46 -13.57
N SER A 57 14.63 -0.61 -14.89
CA SER A 57 14.74 0.52 -15.83
C SER A 57 13.58 1.51 -15.66
N GLY A 58 12.36 1.01 -15.43
CA GLY A 58 11.20 1.82 -15.07
C GLY A 58 11.36 2.51 -13.71
N GLU A 59 11.90 1.83 -12.73
CA GLU A 59 12.21 2.38 -11.40
C GLU A 59 13.31 3.43 -11.45
N ALA A 60 14.33 3.28 -12.32
CA ALA A 60 15.48 4.18 -12.39
C ALA A 60 15.24 5.44 -13.20
N ASN A 61 14.45 5.40 -14.30
CA ASN A 61 14.47 6.46 -15.29
C ASN A 61 13.13 7.08 -15.69
N PHE A 62 11.96 6.46 -15.43
CA PHE A 62 10.73 6.86 -16.13
C PHE A 62 9.44 6.82 -15.30
N LEU A 63 9.51 6.80 -13.98
CA LEU A 63 8.29 6.89 -13.17
C LEU A 63 7.86 8.35 -13.04
N PRO A 64 6.77 8.76 -13.70
CA PRO A 64 6.39 10.18 -13.71
C PRO A 64 6.00 10.73 -12.33
N GLY A 65 5.90 9.88 -11.31
CA GLY A 65 5.44 10.26 -9.98
C GLY A 65 6.43 10.06 -8.82
N ILE A 66 7.56 9.35 -9.03
CA ILE A 66 8.56 9.11 -7.99
C ILE A 66 9.96 9.05 -8.62
N THR A 67 10.96 9.59 -7.92
CA THR A 67 12.35 9.56 -8.37
C THR A 67 13.11 8.42 -7.72
N VAL A 68 14.19 7.95 -8.36
CA VAL A 68 15.08 6.92 -7.80
C VAL A 68 15.63 7.30 -6.42
N HIS A 69 15.86 8.60 -6.17
CA HIS A 69 16.37 9.12 -4.88
C HIS A 69 15.36 9.00 -3.74
N GLU A 70 14.08 8.76 -4.04
CA GLU A 70 13.05 8.52 -3.02
C GLU A 70 12.92 7.03 -2.67
N LEU A 71 13.47 6.13 -3.51
CA LEU A 71 13.41 4.70 -3.30
C LEU A 71 14.40 4.26 -2.20
N VAL A 72 14.16 3.11 -1.62
CA VAL A 72 15.03 2.52 -0.59
C VAL A 72 15.74 1.31 -1.14
N PHE A 73 17.02 1.13 -0.75
CA PHE A 73 17.86 0.02 -1.15
C PHE A 73 18.65 -0.47 0.07
N GLY A 74 19.15 -1.71 0.01
CA GLY A 74 19.99 -2.27 1.07
C GLY A 74 19.28 -2.59 2.39
N VAL A 75 17.93 -2.49 2.44
CA VAL A 75 17.13 -2.89 3.59
C VAL A 75 16.30 -4.14 3.26
N PRO A 76 15.97 -4.99 4.25
CA PRO A 76 15.13 -6.16 4.00
C PRO A 76 13.81 -5.78 3.30
N TYR A 77 13.42 -6.55 2.28
CA TYR A 77 12.19 -6.36 1.51
C TYR A 77 12.08 -5.00 0.78
N TYR A 78 13.21 -4.32 0.47
CA TYR A 78 13.20 -3.04 -0.24
C TYR A 78 12.43 -3.09 -1.56
N HIS A 79 12.50 -4.19 -2.29
CA HIS A 79 11.74 -4.40 -3.53
C HIS A 79 10.22 -4.41 -3.30
N ILE A 80 9.72 -4.98 -2.19
CA ILE A 80 8.31 -4.91 -1.78
C ILE A 80 7.93 -3.48 -1.39
N ILE A 81 8.83 -2.77 -0.72
CA ILE A 81 8.63 -1.36 -0.36
C ILE A 81 8.51 -0.55 -1.65
N ASN A 82 9.52 -0.59 -2.51
CA ASN A 82 9.57 0.19 -3.74
C ASN A 82 8.40 -0.11 -4.67
N ALA A 83 8.03 -1.40 -4.83
CA ALA A 83 6.90 -1.82 -5.65
C ALA A 83 5.58 -1.16 -5.24
N ALA A 84 5.39 -0.84 -3.95
CA ALA A 84 4.18 -0.16 -3.49
C ALA A 84 4.04 1.27 -4.04
N PHE A 85 5.14 1.90 -4.41
CA PHE A 85 5.18 3.27 -4.90
C PHE A 85 5.33 3.35 -6.42
N THR A 86 5.96 2.35 -7.04
CA THR A 86 6.27 2.33 -8.47
C THR A 86 5.18 1.65 -9.31
N TYR A 87 4.44 0.68 -8.75
CA TYR A 87 3.31 0.05 -9.45
C TYR A 87 1.99 0.72 -9.08
N ALA A 88 1.71 1.87 -9.69
CA ALA A 88 0.43 2.53 -9.55
C ALA A 88 -0.65 1.82 -10.39
N ARG A 89 -1.87 1.74 -9.87
CA ARG A 89 -3.02 1.22 -10.63
C ARG A 89 -3.53 2.26 -11.62
N PRO A 90 -4.03 1.86 -12.80
CA PRO A 90 -4.83 2.73 -13.65
C PRO A 90 -5.96 3.38 -12.83
N GLY A 91 -6.12 4.70 -12.91
CA GLY A 91 -7.06 5.45 -12.07
C GLY A 91 -6.59 5.74 -10.64
N GLY A 92 -5.46 5.20 -10.22
CA GLY A 92 -4.93 5.36 -8.85
C GLY A 92 -5.71 4.57 -7.80
N THR A 93 -5.49 4.94 -6.53
CA THR A 93 -6.22 4.41 -5.38
C THR A 93 -6.69 5.56 -4.50
N ARG A 94 -7.24 5.30 -3.31
CA ARG A 94 -7.84 6.35 -2.46
C ARG A 94 -6.93 7.56 -2.23
N PHE A 95 -5.66 7.35 -1.93
CA PHE A 95 -4.68 8.41 -1.64
C PHE A 95 -3.44 8.31 -2.54
N SER A 96 -3.60 7.85 -3.77
CA SER A 96 -2.51 7.79 -4.75
C SER A 96 -3.01 8.03 -6.17
N SER A 97 -2.13 8.59 -7.00
CA SER A 97 -2.40 8.87 -8.40
C SER A 97 -2.18 7.63 -9.29
N PRO A 98 -2.53 7.68 -10.59
CA PRO A 98 -2.14 6.66 -11.56
C PRO A 98 -0.62 6.58 -11.83
N TYR A 99 0.14 7.58 -11.38
CA TYR A 99 1.57 7.73 -11.67
C TYR A 99 2.46 7.43 -10.48
N ARG A 100 1.89 7.41 -9.27
CA ARG A 100 2.62 7.16 -8.04
C ARG A 100 1.73 6.43 -7.06
N GLY A 101 2.17 5.26 -6.61
CA GLY A 101 1.52 4.50 -5.56
C GLY A 101 1.79 5.04 -4.16
N ALA A 102 1.35 4.28 -3.15
CA ALA A 102 1.63 4.51 -1.75
C ALA A 102 1.67 3.16 -1.01
N TRP A 103 2.35 3.14 0.14
CA TRP A 103 2.26 1.98 1.01
C TRP A 103 0.98 2.05 1.83
N TYR A 104 0.04 1.15 1.54
CA TYR A 104 -1.18 0.98 2.31
C TYR A 104 -1.02 -0.15 3.31
N ALA A 105 -1.36 0.11 4.56
CA ALA A 105 -1.42 -0.90 5.61
C ALA A 105 -2.57 -0.62 6.58
N ALA A 106 -2.99 -1.64 7.31
CA ALA A 106 -3.98 -1.53 8.37
C ALA A 106 -3.34 -1.72 9.75
N PHE A 107 -3.96 -1.16 10.78
CA PHE A 107 -3.49 -1.29 12.17
C PHE A 107 -3.90 -2.62 12.80
N ALA A 108 -4.80 -3.37 12.15
CA ALA A 108 -5.26 -4.66 12.63
C ALA A 108 -5.52 -5.62 11.46
N ARG A 109 -5.27 -6.92 11.68
CA ARG A 109 -5.42 -7.98 10.66
C ARG A 109 -6.85 -8.01 10.07
N LYS A 110 -7.88 -7.92 10.90
CA LYS A 110 -9.27 -7.90 10.42
C LYS A 110 -9.56 -6.73 9.49
N THR A 111 -8.94 -5.58 9.74
CA THR A 111 -9.06 -4.41 8.86
C THR A 111 -8.37 -4.66 7.52
N ALA A 112 -7.14 -5.19 7.52
CA ALA A 112 -6.43 -5.54 6.29
C ALA A 112 -7.20 -6.58 5.46
N GLN A 113 -7.75 -7.60 6.12
CA GLN A 113 -8.57 -8.64 5.49
C GLN A 113 -9.82 -8.06 4.83
N ALA A 114 -10.53 -7.16 5.50
CA ALA A 114 -11.74 -6.56 4.97
C ALA A 114 -11.47 -5.65 3.76
N GLU A 115 -10.39 -4.84 3.80
CA GLU A 115 -9.98 -4.00 2.67
C GLU A 115 -9.64 -4.84 1.44
N VAL A 116 -8.82 -5.88 1.61
CA VAL A 116 -8.41 -6.76 0.51
C VAL A 116 -9.58 -7.56 -0.03
N ALA A 117 -10.42 -8.13 0.85
CA ALA A 117 -11.59 -8.91 0.44
C ALA A 117 -12.56 -8.08 -0.40
N TYR A 118 -12.79 -6.82 0.02
CA TYR A 118 -13.66 -5.92 -0.74
C TYR A 118 -13.13 -5.66 -2.15
N HIS A 119 -11.84 -5.31 -2.28
CA HIS A 119 -11.25 -4.99 -3.57
C HIS A 119 -11.15 -6.21 -4.49
N TYR A 120 -10.88 -7.39 -3.93
CA TYR A 120 -10.84 -8.61 -4.72
C TYR A 120 -12.25 -8.98 -5.23
N ALA A 121 -13.26 -8.95 -4.35
CA ALA A 121 -14.65 -9.19 -4.72
C ALA A 121 -15.16 -8.18 -5.76
N GLN A 122 -14.71 -6.90 -5.68
CA GLN A 122 -15.04 -5.90 -6.69
C GLN A 122 -14.47 -6.30 -8.05
N GLY A 123 -13.21 -6.73 -8.13
CA GLY A 123 -12.61 -7.21 -9.38
C GLY A 123 -13.34 -8.44 -9.95
N LEU A 124 -13.76 -9.38 -9.10
CA LEU A 124 -14.55 -10.53 -9.55
C LEU A 124 -15.91 -10.09 -10.15
N ARG A 125 -16.57 -9.10 -9.55
CA ARG A 125 -17.83 -8.55 -10.09
C ARG A 125 -17.64 -7.82 -11.43
N GLU A 126 -16.54 -7.10 -11.60
CA GLU A 126 -16.22 -6.37 -12.84
C GLU A 126 -16.05 -7.31 -14.04
N ILE A 127 -15.61 -8.55 -13.80
CA ILE A 127 -15.46 -9.58 -14.85
C ILE A 127 -16.61 -10.61 -14.86
N ASP A 128 -17.68 -10.36 -14.11
CA ASP A 128 -18.85 -11.28 -13.94
C ASP A 128 -18.44 -12.71 -13.55
N TRP A 129 -17.43 -12.85 -12.68
CA TRP A 129 -16.95 -14.14 -12.21
C TRP A 129 -17.95 -14.79 -11.27
N ARG A 130 -18.44 -15.98 -11.59
CA ARG A 130 -19.53 -16.66 -10.86
C ARG A 130 -19.10 -17.97 -10.21
N GLU A 131 -17.88 -18.37 -10.43
CA GLU A 131 -17.36 -19.60 -9.86
C GLU A 131 -16.73 -19.36 -8.49
N LYS A 132 -16.54 -20.47 -7.75
CA LYS A 132 -15.76 -20.44 -6.52
C LYS A 132 -14.32 -20.01 -6.81
N GLU A 133 -13.84 -19.03 -6.06
CA GLU A 133 -12.49 -18.52 -6.20
C GLU A 133 -11.71 -18.67 -4.90
N VAL A 134 -10.47 -19.14 -5.01
CA VAL A 134 -9.55 -19.30 -3.87
C VAL A 134 -8.28 -18.50 -4.15
N VAL A 135 -8.01 -17.53 -3.31
CA VAL A 135 -6.85 -16.67 -3.46
C VAL A 135 -6.06 -16.57 -2.17
N SER A 136 -4.73 -16.58 -2.28
CA SER A 136 -3.82 -16.48 -1.13
C SER A 136 -3.04 -15.18 -1.17
N TYR A 137 -2.85 -14.62 0.03
CA TYR A 137 -2.07 -13.43 0.30
C TYR A 137 -0.96 -13.75 1.31
N ARG A 138 0.15 -13.08 1.18
CA ARG A 138 1.21 -13.01 2.18
C ARG A 138 1.07 -11.72 2.96
N GLU A 139 1.16 -11.81 4.27
CA GLU A 139 1.19 -10.69 5.18
C GLU A 139 2.60 -10.09 5.21
N TYR A 140 2.69 -8.76 5.14
CA TYR A 140 3.89 -7.99 5.42
C TYR A 140 3.60 -7.04 6.56
N LEU A 141 4.44 -7.10 7.57
CA LEU A 141 4.42 -6.23 8.75
C LEU A 141 5.37 -5.07 8.51
N ALA A 142 4.96 -3.86 8.88
CA ALA A 142 5.81 -2.69 8.84
C ALA A 142 5.55 -1.78 10.05
N ASP A 143 6.59 -1.04 10.45
CA ASP A 143 6.54 -0.13 11.57
C ASP A 143 6.58 1.33 11.07
N PHE A 144 5.83 2.21 11.72
CA PHE A 144 5.76 3.63 11.38
C PHE A 144 6.00 4.50 12.62
N HIS A 145 6.94 5.43 12.50
CA HIS A 145 7.30 6.40 13.55
C HIS A 145 7.51 7.77 12.90
N ALA A 146 6.42 8.47 12.60
CA ALA A 146 6.45 9.80 11.97
C ALA A 146 5.12 10.55 12.17
N ASP A 147 5.10 11.83 11.78
CA ASP A 147 3.90 12.65 11.77
C ASP A 147 3.09 12.45 10.49
N PHE A 148 1.89 11.91 10.64
CA PHE A 148 0.93 11.72 9.55
C PHE A 148 -0.25 12.67 9.67
N HIS A 149 -0.84 13.06 8.54
CA HIS A 149 -2.11 13.78 8.53
C HIS A 149 -3.23 12.83 8.98
N ASP A 150 -4.06 13.25 9.93
CA ASP A 150 -5.02 12.41 10.60
C ASP A 150 -6.45 12.76 10.21
N LEU A 151 -7.10 11.84 9.50
CA LEU A 151 -8.51 11.97 9.11
C LEU A 151 -9.45 11.23 10.07
N ARG A 152 -8.93 10.63 11.16
CA ARG A 152 -9.74 9.92 12.16
C ARG A 152 -10.42 10.89 13.12
N LYS A 153 -9.88 12.12 13.24
CA LYS A 153 -10.34 13.09 14.21
C LYS A 153 -11.71 13.64 13.84
N LYS A 154 -12.57 13.40 14.77
CA LYS A 154 -13.91 13.91 15.03
C LYS A 154 -15.01 13.54 14.07
N ASP A 155 -15.89 12.84 14.72
CA ASP A 155 -17.32 12.79 14.57
C ASP A 155 -17.87 12.21 13.27
N ARG A 156 -18.27 10.91 13.47
CA ARG A 156 -19.39 10.31 12.72
C ARG A 156 -19.47 10.78 11.26
N HIS A 157 -18.84 10.05 10.44
CA HIS A 157 -18.72 10.05 8.97
C HIS A 157 -19.38 11.17 8.12
N LYS A 158 -20.47 11.81 8.57
CA LYS A 158 -21.21 12.82 7.80
C LYS A 158 -20.75 14.26 8.07
N ASP A 159 -20.23 14.55 9.26
CA ASP A 159 -19.81 15.91 9.65
C ASP A 159 -18.30 16.13 9.57
N SER A 160 -17.54 15.11 9.19
CA SER A 160 -16.10 15.23 8.98
C SER A 160 -15.83 16.16 7.80
N PRO A 161 -14.93 17.15 7.94
CA PRO A 161 -14.48 17.97 6.82
C PRO A 161 -13.83 17.17 5.69
N PHE A 162 -13.55 15.89 5.91
CA PHE A 162 -12.93 14.96 4.98
C PHE A 162 -13.87 13.79 4.60
N ALA A 163 -15.18 13.94 4.83
CA ALA A 163 -16.16 12.91 4.49
C ALA A 163 -16.04 12.47 3.03
N ASP A 164 -15.87 13.44 2.11
CA ASP A 164 -15.69 13.17 0.68
C ASP A 164 -14.40 12.37 0.37
N CYS A 165 -13.35 12.50 1.21
CA CYS A 165 -12.13 11.70 1.08
C CYS A 165 -12.31 10.26 1.53
N LEU A 166 -13.37 9.97 2.28
CA LEU A 166 -13.75 8.65 2.78
C LEU A 166 -14.94 8.05 2.02
N ASP A 167 -15.34 8.67 0.90
CA ASP A 167 -16.38 8.12 0.02
C ASP A 167 -16.01 6.69 -0.39
N PRO A 168 -16.93 5.71 -0.27
CA PRO A 168 -16.63 4.32 -0.60
C PRO A 168 -16.45 4.05 -2.09
N VAL A 169 -16.94 4.93 -2.95
CA VAL A 169 -16.96 4.75 -4.41
C VAL A 169 -16.01 5.71 -5.12
N SER A 170 -16.07 6.99 -4.80
CA SER A 170 -15.27 8.03 -5.46
C SER A 170 -13.96 8.31 -4.72
N TYR A 171 -12.86 8.39 -5.48
CA TYR A 171 -11.53 8.73 -4.93
C TYR A 171 -11.05 10.13 -5.33
N HIS A 172 -11.83 10.92 -6.06
CA HIS A 172 -11.40 12.23 -6.55
C HIS A 172 -10.98 13.21 -5.45
N ALA A 173 -11.78 13.31 -4.37
CA ALA A 173 -11.48 14.20 -3.26
C ALA A 173 -10.23 13.77 -2.49
N SER A 174 -10.09 12.46 -2.23
CA SER A 174 -8.95 11.89 -1.51
C SER A 174 -7.66 11.94 -2.31
N GLN A 175 -7.71 11.75 -3.64
CA GLN A 175 -6.55 11.87 -4.52
C GLN A 175 -6.05 13.32 -4.59
N ARG A 176 -6.96 14.31 -4.69
CA ARG A 176 -6.58 15.74 -4.62
C ARG A 176 -5.91 16.09 -3.30
N LEU A 177 -6.51 15.66 -2.18
CA LEU A 177 -5.91 15.87 -0.87
C LEU A 177 -4.51 15.24 -0.79
N ALA A 178 -4.36 14.00 -1.26
CA ALA A 178 -3.08 13.29 -1.25
C ALA A 178 -2.01 13.99 -2.09
N ALA A 179 -2.36 14.49 -3.28
CA ALA A 179 -1.47 15.26 -4.13
C ALA A 179 -1.00 16.56 -3.45
N ASP A 180 -1.92 17.32 -2.87
CA ASP A 180 -1.60 18.55 -2.14
C ASP A 180 -0.68 18.28 -0.93
N LEU A 181 -0.93 17.20 -0.20
CA LEU A 181 -0.12 16.82 0.96
C LEU A 181 1.26 16.32 0.54
N LEU A 182 1.35 15.52 -0.52
CA LEU A 182 2.61 15.03 -1.06
C LEU A 182 3.51 16.19 -1.50
N ASN A 183 2.96 17.17 -2.22
CA ASN A 183 3.67 18.37 -2.65
C ASN A 183 4.18 19.23 -1.49
N LYS A 184 3.52 19.15 -0.32
CA LYS A 184 3.94 19.80 0.92
C LYS A 184 4.88 18.93 1.78
N GLY A 185 5.42 17.85 1.24
CA GLY A 185 6.38 16.99 1.93
C GLY A 185 5.76 16.08 3.00
N SER A 186 4.46 15.80 2.95
CA SER A 186 3.78 14.95 3.93
C SER A 186 4.37 13.53 3.95
N ALA A 187 4.40 12.92 5.15
CA ALA A 187 4.66 11.50 5.34
C ALA A 187 3.53 10.60 4.82
N GLY A 188 2.30 11.11 4.85
CA GLY A 188 1.11 10.36 4.45
C GLY A 188 -0.11 10.67 5.32
N ILE A 189 -1.07 9.76 5.29
CA ILE A 189 -2.40 9.92 5.88
C ILE A 189 -2.74 8.70 6.75
N VAL A 190 -3.24 8.93 7.96
CA VAL A 190 -3.93 7.92 8.78
C VAL A 190 -5.43 8.21 8.73
N TYR A 191 -6.23 7.18 8.46
CA TYR A 191 -7.65 7.33 8.21
C TYR A 191 -8.47 6.13 8.72
N PRO A 192 -9.77 6.32 9.01
CA PRO A 192 -10.66 5.20 9.34
C PRO A 192 -10.88 4.30 8.12
N SER A 193 -10.85 2.99 8.32
CA SER A 193 -11.21 2.05 7.25
C SER A 193 -12.65 2.29 6.80
N VAL A 194 -12.84 2.34 5.48
CA VAL A 194 -14.17 2.47 4.87
C VAL A 194 -14.85 1.10 4.72
N ARG A 195 -14.08 0.01 4.89
CA ARG A 195 -14.54 -1.38 4.71
C ARG A 195 -14.71 -2.14 6.01
N TYR A 196 -14.12 -1.64 7.11
CA TYR A 196 -14.22 -2.27 8.42
C TYR A 196 -14.47 -1.23 9.50
N LYS A 197 -15.68 -1.25 10.08
CA LYS A 197 -16.08 -0.30 11.12
C LYS A 197 -15.12 -0.36 12.32
N GLY A 198 -14.61 0.78 12.73
CA GLY A 198 -13.63 0.89 13.82
C GLY A 198 -12.19 0.55 13.43
N GLY A 199 -11.94 0.11 12.19
CA GLY A 199 -10.60 -0.12 11.66
C GLY A 199 -9.87 1.18 11.36
N THR A 200 -8.54 1.13 11.42
CA THR A 200 -7.64 2.21 11.05
C THR A 200 -6.68 1.74 9.97
N CYS A 201 -6.50 2.58 8.96
CA CYS A 201 -5.56 2.38 7.88
C CYS A 201 -4.55 3.52 7.81
N ILE A 202 -3.40 3.25 7.17
CA ILE A 202 -2.37 4.22 6.86
C ILE A 202 -2.04 4.15 5.36
N ALA A 203 -1.88 5.30 4.74
CA ALA A 203 -1.29 5.48 3.40
C ALA A 203 0.00 6.28 3.57
N CYS A 204 1.14 5.61 3.49
CA CYS A 204 2.46 6.25 3.56
C CYS A 204 2.91 6.66 2.16
N PHE A 205 3.40 7.90 2.02
CA PHE A 205 3.82 8.50 0.75
C PHE A 205 5.33 8.43 0.52
N ARG A 206 6.11 8.03 1.53
CA ARG A 206 7.58 8.05 1.52
C ARG A 206 8.12 6.65 1.76
N PRO A 207 8.82 6.04 0.79
CA PRO A 207 9.43 4.71 0.95
C PRO A 207 10.31 4.60 2.21
N ALA A 208 11.13 5.62 2.48
CA ALA A 208 12.04 5.64 3.63
C ALA A 208 11.36 5.61 5.01
N LEU A 209 10.05 5.86 5.09
CA LEU A 209 9.28 5.78 6.34
C LEU A 209 8.67 4.41 6.59
N VAL A 210 8.75 3.48 5.62
CA VAL A 210 8.28 2.11 5.77
C VAL A 210 9.40 1.31 6.46
N GLY A 211 9.34 1.27 7.77
CA GLY A 211 10.40 0.69 8.60
C GLY A 211 10.18 -0.77 8.93
N ASN A 212 11.29 -1.49 9.18
CA ASN A 212 11.32 -2.84 9.75
C ASN A 212 10.34 -3.80 9.07
N VAL A 213 10.39 -3.86 7.74
CA VAL A 213 9.50 -4.74 6.97
C VAL A 213 9.88 -6.20 7.21
N ARG A 214 8.90 -7.02 7.48
CA ARG A 214 9.05 -8.46 7.70
C ARG A 214 7.84 -9.21 7.20
N GLN A 215 8.08 -10.44 6.77
CA GLN A 215 7.05 -11.34 6.29
C GLN A 215 6.29 -11.94 7.48
N GLY A 216 4.97 -12.03 7.35
CA GLY A 216 4.08 -12.65 8.33
C GLY A 216 3.36 -13.87 7.76
N GLU A 217 2.14 -14.09 8.23
CA GLU A 217 1.34 -15.27 7.91
C GLU A 217 0.86 -15.29 6.44
N LYS A 218 0.56 -16.50 5.96
CA LYS A 218 -0.18 -16.69 4.72
C LYS A 218 -1.68 -16.70 5.05
N ILE A 219 -2.46 -15.95 4.28
CA ILE A 219 -3.90 -15.83 4.46
C ILE A 219 -4.60 -16.26 3.17
N THR A 220 -5.51 -17.21 3.28
CA THR A 220 -6.30 -17.70 2.16
C THR A 220 -7.73 -17.21 2.27
N PHE A 221 -8.23 -16.62 1.20
CA PHE A 221 -9.63 -16.21 1.05
C PHE A 221 -10.32 -17.17 0.10
N THR A 222 -11.49 -17.65 0.49
CA THR A 222 -12.36 -18.49 -0.35
C THR A 222 -13.65 -17.72 -0.59
N PHE A 223 -13.88 -17.28 -1.81
CA PHE A 223 -15.11 -16.66 -2.28
C PHE A 223 -15.98 -17.76 -2.90
N GLU A 224 -17.13 -18.02 -2.32
CA GLU A 224 -18.13 -18.92 -2.93
C GLU A 224 -18.83 -18.21 -4.09
N ASP A 225 -19.03 -16.90 -3.95
CA ASP A 225 -19.43 -15.95 -4.99
C ASP A 225 -18.94 -14.53 -4.62
N ALA A 226 -18.93 -13.61 -5.60
CA ALA A 226 -18.44 -12.24 -5.40
C ALA A 226 -19.37 -11.34 -4.57
N SER A 227 -20.59 -11.77 -4.24
CA SER A 227 -21.58 -10.99 -3.47
C SER A 227 -21.48 -11.22 -1.97
N ARG A 228 -20.83 -12.32 -1.55
CA ARG A 228 -20.73 -12.74 -0.15
C ARG A 228 -19.34 -12.47 0.42
N ALA A 229 -19.28 -12.32 1.73
CA ALA A 229 -18.00 -12.27 2.44
C ALA A 229 -17.25 -13.60 2.27
N PRO A 230 -15.94 -13.58 1.97
CA PRO A 230 -15.16 -14.79 1.83
C PRO A 230 -14.94 -15.49 3.18
N LYS A 231 -14.76 -16.80 3.13
CA LYS A 231 -14.16 -17.54 4.25
C LYS A 231 -12.66 -17.23 4.29
N VAL A 232 -12.14 -16.93 5.47
CA VAL A 232 -10.73 -16.55 5.67
C VAL A 232 -10.04 -17.58 6.54
N ARG A 233 -8.89 -18.08 6.09
CA ARG A 233 -8.01 -18.99 6.83
C ARG A 233 -6.61 -18.39 6.93
N VAL A 234 -6.07 -18.37 8.14
CA VAL A 234 -4.68 -17.99 8.45
C VAL A 234 -3.87 -19.25 8.65
N HIS A 235 -2.64 -19.30 8.07
CA HIS A 235 -1.77 -20.49 8.10
C HIS A 235 -0.48 -20.21 8.83
#